data_33d0fee1abeedc4f715eb7203a546382
#
_entry.id   33d0fee1abeedc4f715eb7203a546382
#
_cell.length_a   1.000
_cell.length_b   1.000
_cell.length_c   1.000
_cell.angle_alpha   90.00
_cell.angle_beta   90.00
_cell.angle_gamma   90.00
#
_symmetry.space_group_name_H-M   'P 1'
#
loop_
_entity.id
_entity.type
_entity.pdbx_description
1 polymer ?
#
loop_
_entity_poly.entity_id
_entity_poly.type
_entity_poly.pdbx_seq_one_letter_code
_entity_poly.pdbx_strand_id
1 'polypeptide(L)'
;MLKVWILRGIRKGVLTTVFPKAPPTIAEIPERSVPPTVAETSDWLTGASICPTKAIRSDSKMVDLERCIYCRCCAEAGFTFDQSAESRTKSLQAKLNVKSQLDEFTKRQGTIRRSLHVLMIDVGSCNACNHEVLNLANPYYDLTRLGIFFTNSPKHADALIVVGALNKAMTDVLKRTYESVPDPKFVISVGACAASGGIFQKTESFVSPIQDVIPVDVVIPGCPPSPIQILEGLLLVNNRMSKEVMTR
;
A
#
# COMPACT_ATOMS: atom_id res chain seq x y z
N MET A 1 25.47 -16.52 -34.59
CA MET A 1 24.86 -15.40 -33.78
C MET A 1 24.02 -15.84 -32.59
N LEU A 2 23.51 -17.07 -32.53
CA LEU A 2 22.63 -17.52 -31.41
C LEU A 2 23.32 -17.61 -30.03
N LYS A 3 24.62 -17.83 -29.99
CA LYS A 3 25.38 -18.03 -28.71
C LYS A 3 25.54 -16.76 -27.84
N VAL A 4 25.38 -15.59 -28.41
CA VAL A 4 25.70 -14.34 -27.69
C VAL A 4 24.61 -13.91 -26.70
N TRP A 5 23.31 -14.16 -26.97
CA TRP A 5 22.23 -13.77 -26.07
C TRP A 5 22.16 -14.67 -24.82
N ILE A 6 22.43 -15.99 -24.97
CA ILE A 6 22.47 -16.91 -23.84
C ILE A 6 23.60 -16.51 -22.87
N LEU A 7 24.78 -16.24 -23.41
CA LEU A 7 25.92 -15.77 -22.60
C LEU A 7 25.63 -14.41 -21.92
N ARG A 8 24.91 -13.51 -22.59
CA ARG A 8 24.47 -12.26 -22.00
C ARG A 8 23.46 -12.50 -20.86
N GLY A 9 22.54 -13.45 -21.02
CA GLY A 9 21.58 -13.84 -19.98
C GLY A 9 22.28 -14.40 -18.74
N ILE A 10 23.22 -15.33 -18.94
CA ILE A 10 24.02 -15.91 -17.86
C ILE A 10 24.86 -14.83 -17.14
N ARG A 11 25.46 -13.90 -17.89
CA ARG A 11 26.23 -12.80 -17.32
C ARG A 11 25.38 -11.80 -16.50
N LYS A 12 24.11 -11.59 -16.88
CA LYS A 12 23.20 -10.68 -16.14
C LYS A 12 22.70 -11.29 -14.84
N GLY A 13 22.70 -12.61 -14.72
CA GLY A 13 22.20 -13.31 -13.54
C GLY A 13 20.70 -13.13 -13.34
N VAL A 14 20.27 -13.22 -12.09
CA VAL A 14 18.86 -13.03 -11.69
C VAL A 14 18.57 -11.54 -11.61
N LEU A 15 17.60 -11.06 -12.39
CA LEU A 15 17.20 -9.65 -12.45
C LEU A 15 15.91 -9.38 -11.66
N THR A 16 15.23 -10.42 -11.17
CA THR A 16 14.00 -10.29 -10.38
C THR A 16 14.34 -9.96 -8.94
N THR A 17 13.40 -9.29 -8.25
CA THR A 17 13.55 -9.03 -6.81
C THR A 17 13.71 -10.32 -6.01
N VAL A 18 14.52 -10.28 -4.97
CA VAL A 18 14.69 -11.40 -4.03
C VAL A 18 13.61 -11.38 -2.93
N PHE A 19 12.91 -10.27 -2.81
CA PHE A 19 11.82 -10.09 -1.85
C PHE A 19 10.74 -11.20 -1.99
N PRO A 20 10.18 -11.78 -0.92
CA PRO A 20 10.37 -11.48 0.51
C PRO A 20 11.49 -12.29 1.19
N LYS A 21 12.29 -13.08 0.47
CA LYS A 21 13.39 -13.89 1.05
C LYS A 21 14.50 -13.03 1.66
N ALA A 22 14.71 -11.86 1.11
CA ALA A 22 15.60 -10.85 1.66
C ALA A 22 14.88 -9.49 1.69
N PRO A 23 15.28 -8.55 2.56
CA PRO A 23 14.71 -7.20 2.56
C PRO A 23 14.92 -6.53 1.19
N PRO A 24 14.01 -5.63 0.78
CA PRO A 24 14.14 -4.91 -0.47
C PRO A 24 15.43 -4.07 -0.47
N THR A 25 16.05 -3.94 -1.62
CA THR A 25 17.25 -3.09 -1.77
C THR A 25 16.85 -1.61 -1.76
N ILE A 26 17.80 -0.73 -1.42
CA ILE A 26 17.54 0.73 -1.42
C ILE A 26 17.05 1.22 -2.78
N ALA A 27 17.53 0.60 -3.88
CA ALA A 27 17.09 0.94 -5.23
C ALA A 27 15.61 0.61 -5.50
N GLU A 28 15.03 -0.35 -4.77
CA GLU A 28 13.61 -0.73 -4.87
C GLU A 28 12.68 0.24 -4.12
N ILE A 29 13.26 1.08 -3.24
CA ILE A 29 12.52 2.00 -2.39
C ILE A 29 12.74 3.43 -2.90
N PRO A 30 11.73 4.10 -3.46
CA PRO A 30 11.87 5.46 -3.94
C PRO A 30 12.21 6.45 -2.81
N GLU A 31 13.09 7.40 -3.08
CA GLU A 31 13.45 8.45 -2.11
C GLU A 31 12.25 9.28 -1.64
N ARG A 32 11.22 9.40 -2.47
CA ARG A 32 10.00 10.16 -2.17
C ARG A 32 9.08 9.48 -1.16
N SER A 33 9.28 8.19 -0.88
CA SER A 33 8.47 7.43 0.07
C SER A 33 8.93 7.56 1.53
N VAL A 34 9.80 8.52 1.81
CA VAL A 34 10.34 8.74 3.16
C VAL A 34 9.35 9.59 3.96
N PRO A 35 8.81 9.06 5.07
CA PRO A 35 7.94 9.82 5.95
C PRO A 35 8.71 10.92 6.68
N PRO A 36 8.03 11.99 7.15
CA PRO A 36 8.65 12.97 8.01
C PRO A 36 9.10 12.32 9.32
N THR A 37 10.34 12.58 9.70
CA THR A 37 10.89 12.21 10.99
C THR A 37 10.89 13.41 11.91
N VAL A 38 10.68 13.16 13.20
CA VAL A 38 10.62 14.19 14.23
C VAL A 38 12.04 14.53 14.67
N ALA A 39 12.43 15.78 14.50
CA ALA A 39 13.62 16.34 15.14
C ALA A 39 13.24 17.01 16.47
N GLU A 40 14.19 17.22 17.37
CA GLU A 40 13.97 17.96 18.63
C GLU A 40 13.47 19.38 18.37
N THR A 41 13.82 19.96 17.22
CA THR A 41 13.44 21.30 16.78
C THR A 41 12.09 21.37 16.08
N SER A 42 11.36 20.26 15.95
CA SER A 42 10.10 20.21 15.22
C SER A 42 8.98 20.97 15.94
N ASP A 43 8.42 21.97 15.27
CA ASP A 43 7.25 22.71 15.75
C ASP A 43 5.96 22.01 15.29
N TRP A 44 5.30 21.34 16.23
CA TRP A 44 4.09 20.58 15.98
C TRP A 44 2.88 21.43 15.63
N LEU A 45 2.77 22.64 16.20
CA LEU A 45 1.64 23.55 15.93
C LEU A 45 1.73 24.08 14.50
N THR A 46 2.88 24.60 14.12
CA THR A 46 3.14 25.07 12.76
C THR A 46 3.03 23.91 11.77
N GLY A 47 3.63 22.74 12.07
CA GLY A 47 3.53 21.57 11.24
C GLY A 47 2.09 21.10 10.97
N ALA A 48 1.23 21.12 12.00
CA ALA A 48 -0.18 20.77 11.86
C ALA A 48 -0.96 21.81 11.03
N SER A 49 -0.64 23.09 11.14
CA SER A 49 -1.32 24.17 10.41
C SER A 49 -1.02 24.16 8.91
N ILE A 50 0.24 23.87 8.53
CA ILE A 50 0.68 23.85 7.13
C ILE A 50 0.43 22.50 6.44
N CYS A 51 0.08 21.43 7.19
CA CYS A 51 -0.13 20.11 6.64
C CYS A 51 -1.46 20.03 5.85
N PRO A 52 -1.44 19.87 4.51
CA PRO A 52 -2.65 19.92 3.69
C PRO A 52 -3.63 18.78 3.97
N THR A 53 -3.14 17.64 4.45
CA THR A 53 -3.96 16.45 4.75
C THR A 53 -4.23 16.27 6.24
N LYS A 54 -3.77 17.20 7.07
CA LYS A 54 -3.86 17.11 8.54
C LYS A 54 -3.26 15.80 9.08
N ALA A 55 -2.18 15.33 8.45
CA ALA A 55 -1.45 14.14 8.87
C ALA A 55 -0.66 14.36 10.16
N ILE A 56 -0.30 15.62 10.47
CA ILE A 56 0.44 15.98 11.68
C ILE A 56 -0.56 16.36 12.76
N ARG A 57 -0.48 15.68 13.89
CA ARG A 57 -1.30 15.93 15.07
C ARG A 57 -0.46 16.57 16.15
N SER A 58 -0.77 17.81 16.51
CA SER A 58 -0.04 18.56 17.54
C SER A 58 -0.37 18.11 18.96
N ASP A 59 -1.60 17.62 19.20
CA ASP A 59 -2.09 17.11 20.48
C ASP A 59 -1.36 15.85 20.93
N SER A 60 -1.23 14.88 20.04
CA SER A 60 -0.61 13.57 20.29
C SER A 60 0.85 13.49 19.87
N LYS A 61 1.39 14.54 19.27
CA LYS A 61 2.75 14.58 18.71
C LYS A 61 3.03 13.35 17.82
N MET A 62 2.13 13.12 16.88
CA MET A 62 2.20 11.99 15.96
C MET A 62 2.02 12.43 14.51
N VAL A 63 2.67 11.68 13.60
CA VAL A 63 2.44 11.79 12.16
C VAL A 63 1.64 10.58 11.70
N ASP A 64 0.45 10.84 11.19
CA ASP A 64 -0.44 9.82 10.63
C ASP A 64 -0.02 9.51 9.18
N LEU A 65 0.66 8.39 8.98
CA LEU A 65 1.17 7.99 7.67
C LEU A 65 0.06 7.61 6.69
N GLU A 66 -1.13 7.24 7.16
CA GLU A 66 -2.28 6.95 6.29
C GLU A 66 -2.82 8.20 5.62
N ARG A 67 -2.57 9.37 6.24
CA ARG A 67 -2.93 10.69 5.70
C ARG A 67 -1.80 11.38 4.97
N CYS A 68 -0.55 11.00 5.27
CA CYS A 68 0.62 11.66 4.72
C CYS A 68 0.74 11.43 3.20
N ILE A 69 0.84 12.52 2.44
CA ILE A 69 1.05 12.49 0.98
C ILE A 69 2.50 12.76 0.59
N TYR A 70 3.40 12.76 1.56
CA TYR A 70 4.84 13.00 1.36
C TYR A 70 5.19 14.30 0.63
N CYS A 71 4.36 15.35 0.77
CA CYS A 71 4.54 16.65 0.11
C CYS A 71 5.73 17.46 0.64
N ARG A 72 6.25 17.10 1.82
CA ARG A 72 7.37 17.77 2.50
C ARG A 72 7.11 19.22 2.96
N CYS A 73 5.88 19.73 2.90
CA CYS A 73 5.57 21.06 3.40
C CYS A 73 5.98 21.26 4.87
N CYS A 74 5.91 20.22 5.68
CA CYS A 74 6.28 20.25 7.09
C CYS A 74 7.80 20.46 7.34
N ALA A 75 8.64 20.44 6.30
CA ALA A 75 10.05 20.81 6.45
C ALA A 75 10.22 22.24 6.97
N GLU A 76 9.31 23.16 6.61
CA GLU A 76 9.30 24.54 7.12
C GLU A 76 9.07 24.61 8.64
N ALA A 77 8.43 23.61 9.22
CA ALA A 77 8.21 23.46 10.65
C ALA A 77 9.30 22.62 11.36
N GLY A 78 10.44 22.39 10.71
CA GLY A 78 11.59 21.67 11.27
C GLY A 78 11.47 20.16 11.25
N PHE A 79 10.51 19.58 10.53
CA PHE A 79 10.47 18.14 10.30
C PHE A 79 11.55 17.73 9.29
N THR A 80 12.28 16.67 9.59
CA THR A 80 13.35 16.16 8.75
C THR A 80 12.88 14.92 7.96
N PHE A 81 13.63 14.57 6.92
CA PHE A 81 13.34 13.43 6.09
C PHE A 81 14.61 12.61 5.98
N ASP A 82 14.75 11.65 6.90
CA ASP A 82 15.91 10.77 6.92
C ASP A 82 15.83 9.76 5.78
N GLN A 83 16.79 9.85 4.86
CA GLN A 83 16.88 8.99 3.69
C GLN A 83 17.73 7.74 3.93
N SER A 84 18.06 7.42 5.18
CA SER A 84 18.75 6.19 5.52
C SER A 84 17.98 4.96 5.06
N ALA A 85 18.68 3.86 4.80
CA ALA A 85 18.05 2.60 4.42
C ALA A 85 17.05 2.12 5.49
N GLU A 86 17.36 2.35 6.76
CA GLU A 86 16.50 1.97 7.87
C GLU A 86 15.18 2.78 7.90
N SER A 87 15.26 4.10 7.73
CA SER A 87 14.07 4.95 7.67
C SER A 87 13.19 4.62 6.47
N ARG A 88 13.80 4.38 5.31
CA ARG A 88 13.10 3.97 4.09
C ARG A 88 12.43 2.61 4.25
N THR A 89 13.07 1.66 4.91
CA THR A 89 12.48 0.34 5.19
C THR A 89 11.33 0.44 6.19
N LYS A 90 11.46 1.26 7.24
CA LYS A 90 10.35 1.49 8.19
C LYS A 90 9.13 2.13 7.55
N SER A 91 9.31 2.92 6.49
CA SER A 91 8.20 3.54 5.75
C SER A 91 7.40 2.55 4.90
N LEU A 92 7.96 1.37 4.62
CA LEU A 92 7.35 0.36 3.76
C LEU A 92 6.22 -0.43 4.42
N GLN A 93 6.08 -0.36 5.75
CA GLN A 93 5.17 -1.25 6.47
C GLN A 93 3.71 -1.02 6.08
N ALA A 94 3.13 -1.99 5.39
CA ALA A 94 1.70 -2.12 5.26
C ALA A 94 1.10 -2.33 6.65
N LYS A 95 0.06 -1.57 6.98
CA LYS A 95 -0.60 -1.68 8.28
C LYS A 95 -1.80 -2.62 8.19
N LEU A 96 -1.80 -3.62 9.04
CA LEU A 96 -3.00 -4.41 9.30
C LEU A 96 -3.99 -3.55 10.10
N ASN A 97 -5.17 -3.34 9.55
CA ASN A 97 -6.25 -2.61 10.24
C ASN A 97 -7.01 -3.51 11.25
N VAL A 98 -6.37 -4.59 11.70
CA VAL A 98 -7.03 -5.73 12.38
C VAL A 98 -6.59 -5.86 13.84
N LYS A 99 -6.42 -4.75 14.57
CA LYS A 99 -6.05 -4.85 16.00
C LYS A 99 -7.05 -5.64 16.87
N SER A 100 -8.31 -5.77 16.45
CA SER A 100 -9.36 -6.48 17.20
C SER A 100 -9.84 -7.80 16.55
N GLN A 101 -9.34 -8.18 15.37
CA GLN A 101 -9.81 -9.34 14.61
C GLN A 101 -8.67 -10.19 14.02
N LEU A 102 -7.50 -10.18 14.67
CA LEU A 102 -6.33 -10.89 14.16
C LEU A 102 -6.59 -12.40 14.00
N ASP A 103 -7.37 -12.99 14.90
CA ASP A 103 -7.71 -14.42 14.84
C ASP A 103 -8.59 -14.75 13.63
N GLU A 104 -9.58 -13.90 13.34
CA GLU A 104 -10.45 -14.06 12.18
C GLU A 104 -9.68 -13.85 10.88
N PHE A 105 -8.84 -12.84 10.82
CA PHE A 105 -7.95 -12.58 9.69
C PHE A 105 -7.04 -13.79 9.42
N THR A 106 -6.39 -14.32 10.47
CA THR A 106 -5.51 -15.48 10.37
C THR A 106 -6.28 -16.72 9.92
N LYS A 107 -7.51 -16.92 10.41
CA LYS A 107 -8.38 -18.02 9.98
C LYS A 107 -8.74 -17.90 8.50
N ARG A 108 -9.11 -16.73 8.04
CA ARG A 108 -9.37 -16.45 6.61
C ARG A 108 -8.13 -16.70 5.74
N GLN A 109 -6.94 -16.27 6.19
CA GLN A 109 -5.67 -16.56 5.50
C GLN A 109 -5.41 -18.05 5.32
N GLY A 110 -5.73 -18.87 6.31
CA GLY A 110 -5.55 -20.33 6.26
C GLY A 110 -6.33 -20.99 5.11
N THR A 111 -7.35 -20.34 4.57
CA THR A 111 -8.17 -20.84 3.45
C THR A 111 -7.51 -20.55 2.10
N ILE A 112 -6.73 -19.49 1.98
CA ILE A 112 -5.96 -19.14 0.78
C ILE A 112 -4.66 -19.95 0.78
N ARG A 113 -4.65 -21.08 0.07
CA ARG A 113 -3.54 -22.04 0.19
C ARG A 113 -2.29 -21.69 -0.61
N ARG A 114 -2.41 -21.36 -1.91
CA ARG A 114 -1.24 -21.19 -2.80
C ARG A 114 -1.36 -20.06 -3.81
N SER A 115 -2.55 -19.63 -4.14
CA SER A 115 -2.80 -18.56 -5.11
C SER A 115 -3.71 -17.51 -4.51
N LEU A 116 -3.42 -16.25 -4.80
CA LEU A 116 -4.20 -15.09 -4.42
C LEU A 116 -4.63 -14.40 -5.72
N HIS A 117 -5.91 -14.43 -6.02
CA HIS A 117 -6.49 -13.72 -7.16
C HIS A 117 -6.97 -12.35 -6.70
N VAL A 118 -6.48 -11.33 -7.35
CA VAL A 118 -6.67 -9.94 -6.92
C VAL A 118 -7.44 -9.18 -7.99
N LEU A 119 -8.55 -8.55 -7.58
CA LEU A 119 -9.29 -7.61 -8.40
C LEU A 119 -8.92 -6.19 -7.98
N MET A 120 -8.54 -5.34 -8.93
CA MET A 120 -8.32 -3.92 -8.68
C MET A 120 -9.56 -3.12 -9.10
N ILE A 121 -10.01 -2.20 -8.22
CA ILE A 121 -11.06 -1.24 -8.51
C ILE A 121 -10.56 0.18 -8.25
N ASP A 122 -10.73 1.05 -9.24
CA ASP A 122 -10.48 2.49 -9.13
C ASP A 122 -11.77 3.21 -8.75
N VAL A 123 -11.76 3.90 -7.62
CA VAL A 123 -12.93 4.61 -7.09
C VAL A 123 -12.83 6.14 -7.20
N GLY A 124 -11.81 6.62 -7.89
CA GLY A 124 -11.55 8.05 -8.12
C GLY A 124 -10.09 8.42 -7.88
N SER A 125 -9.17 7.74 -8.58
CA SER A 125 -7.73 7.99 -8.42
C SER A 125 -7.24 9.09 -9.36
N CYS A 126 -6.07 9.66 -8.99
CA CYS A 126 -5.26 10.48 -9.91
C CYS A 126 -4.40 9.62 -10.85
N ASN A 127 -4.65 8.32 -10.92
CA ASN A 127 -3.95 7.29 -11.68
C ASN A 127 -2.55 6.90 -11.14
N ALA A 128 -1.97 7.62 -10.18
CA ALA A 128 -0.64 7.29 -9.67
C ALA A 128 -0.60 5.92 -8.98
N CYS A 129 -1.56 5.64 -8.08
CA CYS A 129 -1.66 4.33 -7.43
C CYS A 129 -1.96 3.21 -8.42
N ASN A 130 -2.76 3.48 -9.47
CA ASN A 130 -3.05 2.50 -10.53
C ASN A 130 -1.76 2.07 -11.23
N HIS A 131 -0.92 3.03 -11.61
CA HIS A 131 0.36 2.74 -12.26
C HIS A 131 1.26 1.88 -11.35
N GLU A 132 1.33 2.18 -10.05
CA GLU A 132 2.16 1.41 -9.14
C GLU A 132 1.62 -0.01 -8.91
N VAL A 133 0.29 -0.19 -8.86
CA VAL A 133 -0.33 -1.53 -8.83
C VAL A 133 -0.05 -2.30 -10.13
N LEU A 134 -0.19 -1.65 -11.29
CA LEU A 134 0.09 -2.27 -12.58
C LEU A 134 1.58 -2.58 -12.79
N ASN A 135 2.48 -1.77 -12.20
CA ASN A 135 3.91 -2.04 -12.21
C ASN A 135 4.27 -3.38 -11.56
N LEU A 136 3.43 -3.91 -10.67
CA LEU A 136 3.63 -5.26 -10.11
C LEU A 136 3.63 -6.36 -11.16
N ALA A 137 2.99 -6.13 -12.32
CA ALA A 137 3.02 -7.05 -13.46
C ALA A 137 4.38 -7.05 -14.19
N ASN A 138 5.30 -6.12 -13.85
CA ASN A 138 6.65 -6.11 -14.42
C ASN A 138 7.38 -7.40 -14.02
N PRO A 139 8.10 -8.04 -14.96
CA PRO A 139 8.88 -9.25 -14.69
C PRO A 139 9.86 -9.12 -13.52
N TYR A 140 10.28 -7.90 -13.16
CA TYR A 140 11.15 -7.66 -12.02
C TYR A 140 10.51 -8.13 -10.69
N TYR A 141 9.21 -7.87 -10.47
CA TYR A 141 8.50 -8.26 -9.25
C TYR A 141 8.03 -9.70 -9.25
N ASP A 142 7.83 -10.29 -10.44
CA ASP A 142 7.54 -11.70 -10.65
C ASP A 142 6.38 -12.23 -9.75
N LEU A 143 5.23 -11.54 -9.81
CA LEU A 143 4.05 -11.86 -9.01
C LEU A 143 3.61 -13.33 -9.13
N THR A 144 3.70 -13.88 -10.33
CA THR A 144 3.26 -15.26 -10.60
C THR A 144 4.06 -16.29 -9.81
N ARG A 145 5.38 -16.06 -9.64
CA ARG A 145 6.23 -16.87 -8.74
C ARG A 145 5.77 -16.80 -7.29
N LEU A 146 5.23 -15.65 -6.89
CA LEU A 146 4.69 -15.43 -5.56
C LEU A 146 3.24 -15.95 -5.42
N GLY A 147 2.65 -16.49 -6.51
CA GLY A 147 1.30 -17.04 -6.52
C GLY A 147 0.23 -15.96 -6.44
N ILE A 148 0.51 -14.75 -6.95
CA ILE A 148 -0.42 -13.63 -6.99
C ILE A 148 -0.81 -13.39 -8.44
N PHE A 149 -2.10 -13.30 -8.72
CA PHE A 149 -2.66 -13.18 -10.06
C PHE A 149 -3.72 -12.08 -10.10
N PHE A 150 -3.69 -11.24 -11.12
CA PHE A 150 -4.78 -10.30 -11.36
C PHE A 150 -5.96 -11.01 -12.06
N THR A 151 -7.16 -10.67 -11.63
CA THR A 151 -8.41 -11.13 -12.25
C THR A 151 -9.30 -9.94 -12.58
N ASN A 152 -10.11 -10.07 -13.64
CA ASN A 152 -11.07 -9.04 -14.04
C ASN A 152 -12.51 -9.36 -13.57
N SER A 153 -12.70 -10.48 -12.85
CA SER A 153 -14.00 -10.88 -12.37
C SER A 153 -14.05 -10.90 -10.84
N PRO A 154 -14.99 -10.21 -10.19
CA PRO A 154 -15.13 -10.26 -8.75
C PRO A 154 -15.43 -11.67 -8.22
N LYS A 155 -16.11 -12.50 -9.01
CA LYS A 155 -16.45 -13.89 -8.62
C LYS A 155 -15.23 -14.82 -8.51
N HIS A 156 -14.10 -14.42 -9.09
CA HIS A 156 -12.85 -15.17 -9.07
C HIS A 156 -11.77 -14.50 -8.20
N ALA A 157 -12.13 -13.41 -7.52
CA ALA A 157 -11.20 -12.69 -6.68
C ALA A 157 -11.24 -13.21 -5.25
N ASP A 158 -10.06 -13.34 -4.64
CA ASP A 158 -9.86 -13.60 -3.21
C ASP A 158 -9.60 -12.29 -2.46
N ALA A 159 -9.09 -11.29 -3.16
CA ALA A 159 -8.81 -9.97 -2.58
C ALA A 159 -9.22 -8.84 -3.53
N LEU A 160 -9.70 -7.75 -2.94
CA LEU A 160 -10.07 -6.52 -3.62
C LEU A 160 -9.06 -5.43 -3.28
N ILE A 161 -8.31 -4.95 -4.27
CA ILE A 161 -7.48 -3.74 -4.16
C ILE A 161 -8.35 -2.54 -4.53
N VAL A 162 -8.46 -1.58 -3.62
CA VAL A 162 -9.19 -0.34 -3.84
C VAL A 162 -8.21 0.83 -3.89
N VAL A 163 -8.23 1.59 -4.98
CA VAL A 163 -7.36 2.75 -5.21
C VAL A 163 -8.17 4.02 -5.42
N GLY A 164 -7.64 5.14 -4.95
CA GLY A 164 -8.23 6.46 -5.17
C GLY A 164 -9.15 6.95 -4.06
N ALA A 165 -9.57 8.22 -4.15
CA ALA A 165 -10.54 8.81 -3.26
C ALA A 165 -11.95 8.41 -3.69
N LEU A 166 -12.70 7.78 -2.79
CA LEU A 166 -14.04 7.30 -3.11
C LEU A 166 -14.99 8.46 -3.43
N ASN A 167 -15.40 8.58 -4.67
CA ASN A 167 -16.43 9.52 -5.06
C ASN A 167 -17.84 8.91 -4.89
N LYS A 168 -18.85 9.76 -4.78
CA LYS A 168 -20.25 9.31 -4.58
C LYS A 168 -20.74 8.38 -5.69
N ALA A 169 -20.37 8.64 -6.95
CA ALA A 169 -20.82 7.83 -8.07
C ALA A 169 -20.26 6.39 -8.02
N MET A 170 -19.06 6.22 -7.48
CA MET A 170 -18.43 4.90 -7.35
C MET A 170 -18.81 4.15 -6.08
N THR A 171 -19.52 4.79 -5.15
CA THR A 171 -19.90 4.16 -3.86
C THR A 171 -20.72 2.89 -4.04
N ASP A 172 -21.77 2.96 -4.86
CA ASP A 172 -22.63 1.79 -5.13
C ASP A 172 -21.91 0.73 -5.95
N VAL A 173 -21.05 1.14 -6.87
CA VAL A 173 -20.22 0.22 -7.66
C VAL A 173 -19.25 -0.54 -6.75
N LEU A 174 -18.59 0.17 -5.82
CA LEU A 174 -17.70 -0.46 -4.84
C LEU A 174 -18.44 -1.46 -3.96
N LYS A 175 -19.59 -1.11 -3.41
CA LYS A 175 -20.42 -2.00 -2.58
C LYS A 175 -20.81 -3.27 -3.33
N ARG A 176 -21.37 -3.12 -4.54
CA ARG A 176 -21.78 -4.26 -5.37
C ARG A 176 -20.59 -5.15 -5.77
N THR A 177 -19.44 -4.55 -6.05
CA THR A 177 -18.22 -5.30 -6.34
C THR A 177 -17.78 -6.09 -5.12
N TYR A 178 -17.75 -5.46 -3.94
CA TYR A 178 -17.41 -6.13 -2.68
C TYR A 178 -18.35 -7.29 -2.35
N GLU A 179 -19.66 -7.11 -2.52
CA GLU A 179 -20.68 -8.16 -2.32
C GLU A 179 -20.54 -9.32 -3.31
N SER A 180 -20.04 -9.04 -4.51
CA SER A 180 -19.84 -10.04 -5.57
C SER A 180 -18.59 -10.90 -5.40
N VAL A 181 -17.65 -10.48 -4.55
CA VAL A 181 -16.47 -11.27 -4.21
C VAL A 181 -16.88 -12.34 -3.19
N PRO A 182 -16.59 -13.65 -3.45
CA PRO A 182 -16.95 -14.72 -2.55
C PRO A 182 -16.15 -14.67 -1.23
N ASP A 183 -16.73 -15.21 -0.15
CA ASP A 183 -16.01 -15.38 1.11
C ASP A 183 -15.17 -16.67 1.10
N PRO A 184 -13.99 -16.69 1.75
CA PRO A 184 -13.35 -15.59 2.48
C PRO A 184 -12.68 -14.59 1.55
N LYS A 185 -12.93 -13.31 1.75
CA LYS A 185 -12.37 -12.21 0.96
C LYS A 185 -11.55 -11.25 1.81
N PHE A 186 -10.64 -10.53 1.16
CA PHE A 186 -9.83 -9.48 1.77
C PHE A 186 -9.97 -8.17 1.02
N VAL A 187 -9.91 -7.05 1.74
CA VAL A 187 -9.94 -5.71 1.17
C VAL A 187 -8.65 -4.98 1.53
N ILE A 188 -7.99 -4.46 0.51
CA ILE A 188 -6.71 -3.77 0.62
C ILE A 188 -6.89 -2.35 0.07
N SER A 189 -6.79 -1.34 0.93
CA SER A 189 -6.77 0.05 0.51
C SER A 189 -5.35 0.48 0.15
N VAL A 190 -5.17 1.06 -1.03
CA VAL A 190 -3.85 1.45 -1.54
C VAL A 190 -3.78 2.95 -1.73
N GLY A 191 -2.85 3.55 -1.00
CA GLY A 191 -2.57 4.99 -1.04
C GLY A 191 -3.38 5.82 -0.07
N ALA A 192 -2.88 7.01 0.24
CA ALA A 192 -3.47 7.94 1.20
C ALA A 192 -4.92 8.35 0.84
N CYS A 193 -5.24 8.44 -0.46
CA CYS A 193 -6.60 8.77 -0.90
C CYS A 193 -7.61 7.69 -0.53
N ALA A 194 -7.27 6.42 -0.70
CA ALA A 194 -8.12 5.29 -0.32
C ALA A 194 -8.22 5.15 1.21
N ALA A 195 -7.10 5.32 1.91
CA ALA A 195 -7.01 5.14 3.35
C ALA A 195 -7.74 6.22 4.15
N SER A 196 -7.62 7.49 3.73
CA SER A 196 -8.06 8.64 4.53
C SER A 196 -8.77 9.75 3.74
N GLY A 197 -8.86 9.61 2.42
CA GLY A 197 -9.28 10.69 1.52
C GLY A 197 -8.14 11.58 1.03
N GLY A 198 -6.97 11.50 1.63
CA GLY A 198 -5.80 12.30 1.25
C GLY A 198 -6.10 13.80 1.22
N ILE A 199 -5.80 14.45 0.10
CA ILE A 199 -6.08 15.89 -0.10
C ILE A 199 -7.57 16.18 -0.41
N PHE A 200 -8.34 15.17 -0.84
CA PHE A 200 -9.73 15.36 -1.23
C PHE A 200 -10.68 15.45 -0.05
N GLN A 201 -10.35 14.84 1.08
CA GLN A 201 -11.13 14.81 2.32
C GLN A 201 -12.63 14.51 2.08
N LYS A 202 -13.44 14.48 3.14
CA LYS A 202 -14.89 14.29 3.03
C LYS A 202 -15.54 15.58 2.54
N THR A 203 -16.18 15.53 1.38
CA THR A 203 -16.92 16.63 0.76
C THR A 203 -18.26 16.15 0.21
N GLU A 204 -19.01 17.02 -0.45
CA GLU A 204 -20.25 16.60 -1.14
C GLU A 204 -19.99 15.56 -2.24
N SER A 205 -18.82 15.57 -2.84
CA SER A 205 -18.47 14.68 -3.96
C SER A 205 -17.68 13.42 -3.54
N PHE A 206 -17.02 13.45 -2.38
CA PHE A 206 -16.16 12.37 -1.91
C PHE A 206 -16.64 11.80 -0.57
N VAL A 207 -16.66 10.47 -0.48
CA VAL A 207 -17.09 9.66 0.69
C VAL A 207 -15.89 8.94 1.27
N SER A 208 -14.81 9.65 1.52
CA SER A 208 -13.61 9.02 2.10
C SER A 208 -13.59 9.14 3.62
N PRO A 209 -13.00 8.20 4.35
CA PRO A 209 -12.21 7.04 3.91
C PRO A 209 -13.08 5.85 3.43
N ILE A 210 -12.47 4.92 2.69
CA ILE A 210 -13.16 3.72 2.15
C ILE A 210 -13.71 2.83 3.27
N GLN A 211 -13.04 2.77 4.41
CA GLN A 211 -13.46 2.00 5.59
C GLN A 211 -14.82 2.42 6.17
N ASP A 212 -15.33 3.61 5.82
CA ASP A 212 -16.69 4.04 6.19
C ASP A 212 -17.77 3.35 5.34
N VAL A 213 -17.39 2.68 4.26
CA VAL A 213 -18.31 2.09 3.27
C VAL A 213 -18.20 0.57 3.22
N ILE A 214 -16.98 0.03 3.23
CA ILE A 214 -16.70 -1.40 3.27
C ILE A 214 -15.58 -1.69 4.28
N PRO A 215 -15.55 -2.88 4.90
CA PRO A 215 -14.46 -3.24 5.81
C PRO A 215 -13.15 -3.32 5.03
N VAL A 216 -12.08 -2.78 5.63
CA VAL A 216 -10.72 -2.79 5.07
C VAL A 216 -9.83 -3.60 5.99
N ASP A 217 -9.18 -4.63 5.44
CA ASP A 217 -8.29 -5.52 6.19
C ASP A 217 -6.85 -4.99 6.23
N VAL A 218 -6.35 -4.47 5.11
CA VAL A 218 -4.97 -3.98 4.98
C VAL A 218 -4.96 -2.58 4.41
N VAL A 219 -4.20 -1.70 5.05
CA VAL A 219 -3.96 -0.33 4.57
C VAL A 219 -2.51 -0.20 4.13
N ILE A 220 -2.30 0.24 2.90
CA ILE A 220 -0.97 0.51 2.33
C ILE A 220 -0.84 2.02 2.16
N PRO A 221 -0.13 2.70 3.08
CA PRO A 221 0.05 4.14 3.02
C PRO A 221 1.00 4.54 1.88
N GLY A 222 0.86 5.76 1.39
CA GLY A 222 1.71 6.32 0.33
C GLY A 222 0.96 7.21 -0.64
N CYS A 223 1.68 8.03 -1.39
CA CYS A 223 1.07 8.88 -2.41
C CYS A 223 2.02 9.08 -3.62
N PRO A 224 2.09 8.10 -4.52
CA PRO A 224 1.63 6.71 -4.38
C PRO A 224 2.55 5.86 -3.50
N PRO A 225 2.09 4.72 -2.97
CA PRO A 225 2.98 3.70 -2.42
C PRO A 225 3.79 3.07 -3.53
N SER A 226 5.00 2.62 -3.22
CA SER A 226 5.85 1.91 -4.19
C SER A 226 5.32 0.50 -4.48
N PRO A 227 5.66 -0.11 -5.62
CA PRO A 227 5.26 -1.49 -5.92
C PRO A 227 5.69 -2.47 -4.83
N ILE A 228 6.87 -2.28 -4.23
CA ILE A 228 7.34 -3.17 -3.15
C ILE A 228 6.47 -3.07 -1.89
N GLN A 229 5.96 -1.88 -1.54
CA GLN A 229 5.01 -1.70 -0.44
C GLN A 229 3.67 -2.38 -0.73
N ILE A 230 3.20 -2.28 -1.98
CA ILE A 230 1.97 -2.95 -2.41
C ILE A 230 2.15 -4.46 -2.37
N LEU A 231 3.30 -4.94 -2.84
CA LEU A 231 3.66 -6.36 -2.78
C LEU A 231 3.70 -6.87 -1.34
N GLU A 232 4.26 -6.10 -0.41
CA GLU A 232 4.26 -6.43 1.02
C GLU A 232 2.84 -6.62 1.56
N GLY A 233 1.94 -5.68 1.27
CA GLY A 233 0.53 -5.78 1.66
C GLY A 233 -0.17 -7.03 1.11
N LEU A 234 0.10 -7.39 -0.14
CA LEU A 234 -0.42 -8.60 -0.77
C LEU A 234 0.14 -9.88 -0.13
N LEU A 235 1.43 -9.87 0.20
CA LEU A 235 2.08 -11.00 0.87
C LEU A 235 1.61 -11.19 2.31
N LEU A 236 1.24 -10.10 3.00
CA LEU A 236 0.57 -10.18 4.31
C LEU A 236 -0.74 -10.96 4.20
N VAL A 237 -1.56 -10.67 3.19
CA VAL A 237 -2.83 -11.38 2.95
C VAL A 237 -2.58 -12.85 2.60
N ASN A 238 -1.57 -13.15 1.80
CA ASN A 238 -1.25 -14.51 1.35
C ASN A 238 -0.45 -15.35 2.37
N ASN A 239 -0.27 -14.85 3.62
CA ASN A 239 0.48 -15.50 4.69
C ASN A 239 1.89 -16.01 4.27
N ARG A 240 2.54 -15.27 3.38
CA ARG A 240 3.89 -15.58 2.87
C ARG A 240 4.99 -14.68 3.44
N MET A 241 4.63 -13.75 4.31
CA MET A 241 5.58 -12.98 5.09
C MET A 241 5.99 -13.75 6.33
N SER A 242 7.25 -13.66 6.73
CA SER A 242 7.70 -14.24 8.00
C SER A 242 6.98 -13.57 9.17
N LYS A 243 6.66 -14.34 10.22
CA LYS A 243 5.97 -13.82 11.43
C LYS A 243 6.72 -12.64 12.08
N GLU A 244 8.03 -12.53 11.85
CA GLU A 244 8.87 -11.43 12.36
C GLU A 244 8.52 -10.07 11.74
N VAL A 245 7.94 -10.02 10.54
CA VAL A 245 7.50 -8.78 9.90
C VAL A 245 6.12 -8.35 10.39
N MET A 246 5.29 -9.30 10.87
CA MET A 246 3.95 -9.01 11.40
C MET A 246 3.96 -8.35 12.79
N THR A 247 5.08 -8.44 13.53
CA THR A 247 5.20 -7.97 14.92
C THR A 247 5.99 -6.68 15.07
N ARG A 248 6.49 -6.10 14.00
CA ARG A 248 7.17 -4.80 13.95
C ARG A 248 6.18 -3.70 13.57
#